data_cdc45ccc0ffd5128dc42c011be1c7985
#
_entry.id   cdc45ccc0ffd5128dc42c011be1c7985
#
_cell.length_a   1.000
_cell.length_b   1.000
_cell.length_c   1.000
_cell.angle_alpha   90.00
_cell.angle_beta   90.00
_cell.angle_gamma   90.00
#
_symmetry.space_group_name_H-M   'P 1'
#
loop_
_entity.id
_entity.type
_entity.pdbx_description
1 polymer ?
#
loop_
_entity_poly.entity_id
_entity_poly.type
_entity_poly.pdbx_seq_one_letter_code
_entity_poly.pdbx_strand_id
1 'polypeptide(L)'
;YWIVDENPQAVDPYHHSHTRFVAKIHHWLRAHPPLRQKPWLLEALALSKFCATFIEQQVGGNLNEASLAHHIERLLPNNGTLFLGNSLFVRLVDALTKLPEGYPIHTNRGASGIDGLLATVAGIGIGSNQPVVALVGDTSALYDLNSLALFKKLTQPTILFIINNNGGAIFDMLPVDTEVKDKFYRMPHHTEFSQVASMFDLKYARPYTWADLSSVLKQAYSRREATIIEIKVAPNDGSTIYKRLIDQISYAVVGE
;
A
#
# COMPACT_ATOMS: atom_id res chain seq x y z
N TYR A 1 24.50 -10.53 -15.14
CA TYR A 1 23.59 -10.45 -14.00
C TYR A 1 24.25 -11.10 -12.79
N TRP A 2 24.36 -10.37 -11.67
CA TRP A 2 25.01 -10.85 -10.45
C TRP A 2 24.00 -10.88 -9.31
N ILE A 3 23.98 -11.98 -8.58
CA ILE A 3 23.16 -12.16 -7.39
C ILE A 3 24.08 -12.30 -6.19
N VAL A 4 23.94 -11.42 -5.22
CA VAL A 4 24.66 -11.49 -3.94
C VAL A 4 23.64 -11.79 -2.85
N ASP A 5 23.74 -12.96 -2.23
CA ASP A 5 22.80 -13.44 -1.23
C ASP A 5 23.49 -14.41 -0.27
N GLU A 6 23.12 -14.39 1.00
CA GLU A 6 23.61 -15.37 1.99
C GLU A 6 23.02 -16.76 1.77
N ASN A 7 21.82 -16.83 1.17
CA ASN A 7 21.17 -18.10 0.87
C ASN A 7 21.70 -18.68 -0.46
N PRO A 8 22.38 -19.83 -0.43
CA PRO A 8 22.86 -20.46 -1.66
C PRO A 8 21.73 -20.97 -2.57
N GLN A 9 20.52 -21.16 -2.01
CA GLN A 9 19.34 -21.68 -2.73
C GLN A 9 18.38 -20.57 -3.17
N ALA A 10 18.74 -19.27 -3.02
CA ALA A 10 17.87 -18.19 -3.47
C ALA A 10 17.55 -18.34 -4.96
N VAL A 11 16.27 -18.28 -5.29
CA VAL A 11 15.75 -18.53 -6.63
C VAL A 11 15.64 -17.22 -7.40
N ASP A 12 16.13 -17.21 -8.65
CA ASP A 12 15.78 -16.16 -9.61
C ASP A 12 14.47 -16.58 -10.31
N PRO A 13 13.34 -15.90 -10.05
CA PRO A 13 12.06 -16.27 -10.65
C PRO A 13 12.00 -16.06 -12.16
N TYR A 14 12.93 -15.28 -12.72
CA TYR A 14 13.00 -15.01 -14.15
C TYR A 14 14.01 -15.92 -14.89
N HIS A 15 14.71 -16.78 -14.16
CA HIS A 15 15.69 -17.73 -14.72
C HIS A 15 16.77 -17.07 -15.60
N HIS A 16 17.21 -15.86 -15.22
CA HIS A 16 18.28 -15.20 -15.96
C HIS A 16 19.61 -15.93 -15.82
N SER A 17 20.43 -15.90 -16.86
CA SER A 17 21.84 -16.30 -16.75
C SER A 17 22.56 -15.38 -15.77
N HIS A 18 23.12 -15.91 -14.69
CA HIS A 18 23.71 -15.13 -13.61
C HIS A 18 24.92 -15.81 -12.97
N THR A 19 25.77 -14.98 -12.34
CA THR A 19 26.80 -15.42 -11.41
C THR A 19 26.31 -15.15 -9.98
N ARG A 20 26.34 -16.17 -9.13
CA ARG A 20 25.93 -16.06 -7.73
C ARG A 20 27.15 -15.97 -6.81
N PHE A 21 27.10 -14.99 -5.90
CA PHE A 21 28.05 -14.83 -4.79
C PHE A 21 27.31 -15.09 -3.47
N VAL A 22 27.69 -16.17 -2.78
CA VAL A 22 27.14 -16.49 -1.45
C VAL A 22 27.88 -15.66 -0.41
N ALA A 23 27.34 -14.52 -0.06
CA ALA A 23 27.95 -13.58 0.88
C ALA A 23 26.92 -12.61 1.46
N LYS A 24 27.22 -12.06 2.64
CA LYS A 24 26.49 -10.89 3.16
C LYS A 24 26.69 -9.70 2.23
N ILE A 25 25.60 -9.07 1.82
CA ILE A 25 25.63 -7.94 0.86
C ILE A 25 26.64 -6.86 1.30
N HIS A 26 26.63 -6.47 2.58
CA HIS A 26 27.54 -5.43 3.08
C HIS A 26 29.03 -5.86 3.07
N HIS A 27 29.34 -7.16 3.26
CA HIS A 27 30.72 -7.66 3.13
C HIS A 27 31.16 -7.64 1.67
N TRP A 28 30.27 -8.07 0.77
CA TRP A 28 30.55 -8.06 -0.66
C TRP A 28 30.77 -6.63 -1.18
N LEU A 29 29.93 -5.66 -0.80
CA LEU A 29 30.07 -4.25 -1.19
C LEU A 29 31.37 -3.63 -0.65
N ARG A 30 31.80 -3.98 0.56
CA ARG A 30 33.08 -3.51 1.09
C ARG A 30 34.28 -4.05 0.30
N ALA A 31 34.20 -5.31 -0.14
CA ALA A 31 35.25 -5.93 -0.97
C ALA A 31 35.25 -5.42 -2.42
N HIS A 32 34.10 -4.92 -2.89
CA HIS A 32 33.88 -4.42 -4.24
C HIS A 32 33.39 -2.98 -4.21
N PRO A 33 34.20 -2.01 -3.80
CA PRO A 33 33.78 -0.61 -3.74
C PRO A 33 33.40 -0.12 -5.15
N PRO A 34 32.38 0.74 -5.24
CA PRO A 34 31.92 1.24 -6.52
C PRO A 34 33.03 2.01 -7.23
N LEU A 35 33.27 1.68 -8.49
CA LEU A 35 34.14 2.46 -9.35
C LEU A 35 33.50 3.81 -9.63
N ARG A 36 34.27 4.90 -9.55
CA ARG A 36 33.78 6.22 -9.98
C ARG A 36 33.61 6.19 -11.49
N GLN A 37 32.37 6.07 -11.90
CA GLN A 37 31.96 6.14 -13.32
C GLN A 37 31.18 7.43 -13.58
N LYS A 38 31.18 7.87 -14.83
CA LYS A 38 30.29 8.95 -15.26
C LYS A 38 28.83 8.48 -15.08
N PRO A 39 27.93 9.38 -14.69
CA PRO A 39 26.50 9.04 -14.66
C PRO A 39 26.04 8.49 -16.00
N TRP A 40 25.43 7.31 -16.01
CA TRP A 40 24.98 6.62 -17.24
C TRP A 40 23.45 6.52 -17.32
N LEU A 41 22.74 6.83 -16.21
CA LEU A 41 21.27 6.77 -16.13
C LEU A 41 20.60 8.15 -16.19
N LEU A 42 21.22 9.15 -16.82
CA LEU A 42 20.70 10.52 -16.85
C LEU A 42 19.30 10.59 -17.49
N GLU A 43 19.07 9.84 -18.56
CA GLU A 43 17.76 9.77 -19.23
C GLU A 43 16.70 9.12 -18.35
N ALA A 44 17.03 7.99 -17.68
CA ALA A 44 16.14 7.34 -16.75
C ALA A 44 15.80 8.23 -15.54
N LEU A 45 16.78 9.01 -15.04
CA LEU A 45 16.53 9.98 -13.98
C LEU A 45 15.64 11.14 -14.44
N ALA A 46 15.83 11.62 -15.67
CA ALA A 46 14.98 12.65 -16.25
C ALA A 46 13.54 12.14 -16.43
N LEU A 47 13.39 10.92 -16.97
CA LEU A 47 12.10 10.26 -17.10
C LEU A 47 11.42 10.04 -15.74
N SER A 48 12.14 9.58 -14.74
CA SER A 48 11.61 9.41 -13.37
C SER A 48 11.08 10.73 -12.79
N LYS A 49 11.81 11.83 -12.99
CA LYS A 49 11.36 13.16 -12.56
C LYS A 49 10.11 13.62 -13.33
N PHE A 50 10.09 13.40 -14.63
CA PHE A 50 8.92 13.69 -15.46
C PHE A 50 7.70 12.92 -14.96
N CYS A 51 7.80 11.60 -14.77
CA CYS A 51 6.72 10.77 -14.25
C CYS A 51 6.21 11.26 -12.89
N ALA A 52 7.12 11.59 -11.96
CA ALA A 52 6.73 12.08 -10.64
C ALA A 52 5.93 13.40 -10.73
N THR A 53 6.39 14.36 -11.54
CA THR A 53 5.69 15.63 -11.76
C THR A 53 4.34 15.41 -12.44
N PHE A 54 4.30 14.52 -13.41
CA PHE A 54 3.07 14.18 -14.13
C PHE A 54 2.03 13.54 -13.19
N ILE A 55 2.43 12.57 -12.36
CA ILE A 55 1.57 11.92 -11.37
C ILE A 55 0.98 12.96 -10.40
N GLU A 56 1.82 13.84 -9.84
CA GLU A 56 1.39 14.92 -8.95
C GLU A 56 0.28 15.78 -9.57
N GLN A 57 0.39 16.10 -10.86
CA GLN A 57 -0.61 16.90 -11.59
C GLN A 57 -1.90 16.13 -11.87
N GLN A 58 -1.84 14.83 -12.05
CA GLN A 58 -2.97 14.00 -12.50
C GLN A 58 -3.76 13.33 -11.39
N VAL A 59 -3.16 13.10 -10.22
CA VAL A 59 -3.83 12.43 -9.09
C VAL A 59 -4.96 13.28 -8.49
N GLY A 60 -4.83 14.61 -8.59
CA GLY A 60 -5.86 15.56 -8.17
C GLY A 60 -5.94 15.76 -6.66
N GLY A 61 -6.76 16.76 -6.26
CA GLY A 61 -6.90 17.19 -4.86
C GLY A 61 -8.01 16.54 -4.06
N ASN A 62 -8.84 15.70 -4.67
CA ASN A 62 -9.94 15.03 -3.98
C ASN A 62 -9.44 13.81 -3.21
N LEU A 63 -10.08 13.50 -2.08
CA LEU A 63 -9.80 12.28 -1.33
C LEU A 63 -10.38 11.08 -2.10
N ASN A 64 -9.49 10.30 -2.70
CA ASN A 64 -9.80 9.08 -3.44
C ASN A 64 -8.68 8.04 -3.25
N GLU A 65 -8.82 6.85 -3.81
CA GLU A 65 -7.88 5.75 -3.60
C GLU A 65 -6.46 6.09 -4.10
N ALA A 66 -6.34 6.68 -5.27
CA ALA A 66 -5.05 7.05 -5.85
C ALA A 66 -4.39 8.23 -5.10
N SER A 67 -5.16 9.26 -4.73
CA SER A 67 -4.63 10.39 -3.96
C SER A 67 -4.23 9.98 -2.54
N LEU A 68 -4.96 9.03 -1.94
CA LEU A 68 -4.60 8.46 -0.64
C LEU A 68 -3.26 7.72 -0.72
N ALA A 69 -3.05 6.93 -1.79
CA ALA A 69 -1.78 6.27 -2.03
C ALA A 69 -0.66 7.28 -2.28
N HIS A 70 -0.88 8.25 -3.17
CA HIS A 70 0.12 9.25 -3.55
C HIS A 70 0.60 10.10 -2.37
N HIS A 71 -0.32 10.49 -1.49
CA HIS A 71 -0.04 11.33 -0.32
C HIS A 71 0.01 10.54 1.00
N ILE A 72 0.43 9.27 0.93
CA ILE A 72 0.44 8.39 2.12
C ILE A 72 1.28 8.96 3.27
N GLU A 73 2.32 9.74 2.98
CA GLU A 73 3.16 10.40 3.97
C GLU A 73 2.37 11.33 4.90
N ARG A 74 1.24 11.91 4.42
CA ARG A 74 0.35 12.75 5.25
C ARG A 74 -0.41 11.97 6.31
N LEU A 75 -0.43 10.64 6.18
CA LEU A 75 -1.09 9.73 7.11
C LEU A 75 -0.16 9.27 8.21
N LEU A 76 1.16 9.40 8.03
CA LEU A 76 2.16 8.76 8.87
C LEU A 76 2.58 9.64 10.05
N PRO A 77 2.64 9.10 11.28
CA PRO A 77 3.27 9.78 12.39
C PRO A 77 4.79 9.77 12.25
N ASN A 78 5.48 10.74 12.84
CA ASN A 78 6.95 10.82 12.78
C ASN A 78 7.65 9.54 13.28
N ASN A 79 7.11 8.92 14.33
CA ASN A 79 7.63 7.68 14.91
C ASN A 79 6.51 6.65 14.90
N GLY A 80 6.45 5.83 13.88
CA GLY A 80 5.42 4.82 13.74
C GLY A 80 5.81 3.74 12.73
N THR A 81 4.84 2.92 12.41
CA THR A 81 4.97 1.80 11.49
C THR A 81 3.82 1.81 10.50
N LEU A 82 4.13 1.59 9.24
CA LEU A 82 3.15 1.42 8.18
C LEU A 82 2.95 -0.07 7.88
N PHE A 83 1.69 -0.50 7.80
CA PHE A 83 1.31 -1.79 7.23
C PHE A 83 0.51 -1.59 5.96
N LEU A 84 0.95 -2.23 4.89
CA LEU A 84 0.25 -2.23 3.60
C LEU A 84 -0.33 -3.61 3.32
N GLY A 85 -1.65 -3.67 3.24
CA GLY A 85 -2.38 -4.87 2.82
C GLY A 85 -2.14 -5.20 1.35
N ASN A 86 -2.42 -6.43 0.98
CA ASN A 86 -2.33 -6.90 -0.39
C ASN A 86 -3.43 -6.30 -1.29
N SER A 87 -3.56 -6.79 -2.52
CA SER A 87 -4.52 -6.37 -3.54
C SER A 87 -4.12 -5.08 -4.29
N LEU A 88 -5.06 -4.20 -4.62
CA LEU A 88 -4.83 -3.03 -5.47
C LEU A 88 -3.99 -1.96 -4.77
N PHE A 89 -4.29 -1.67 -3.50
CA PHE A 89 -3.73 -0.50 -2.82
C PHE A 89 -2.19 -0.52 -2.73
N VAL A 90 -1.58 -1.66 -2.41
CA VAL A 90 -0.10 -1.76 -2.37
C VAL A 90 0.54 -1.48 -3.73
N ARG A 91 -0.16 -1.79 -4.83
CA ARG A 91 0.30 -1.48 -6.20
C ARG A 91 0.21 0.01 -6.51
N LEU A 92 -0.85 0.67 -6.02
CA LEU A 92 -0.97 2.12 -6.13
C LEU A 92 0.14 2.82 -5.34
N VAL A 93 0.44 2.35 -4.14
CA VAL A 93 1.55 2.88 -3.33
C VAL A 93 2.88 2.70 -4.04
N ASP A 94 3.17 1.51 -4.57
CA ASP A 94 4.40 1.22 -5.30
C ASP A 94 4.57 2.12 -6.55
N ALA A 95 3.49 2.35 -7.27
CA ALA A 95 3.53 3.12 -8.52
C ALA A 95 3.47 4.64 -8.33
N LEU A 96 2.78 5.13 -7.30
CA LEU A 96 2.42 6.55 -7.19
C LEU A 96 3.12 7.29 -6.05
N THR A 97 3.80 6.57 -5.14
CA THR A 97 4.26 7.14 -3.88
C THR A 97 5.78 7.16 -3.79
N LYS A 98 6.29 8.21 -3.16
CA LYS A 98 7.65 8.23 -2.64
C LYS A 98 7.58 8.11 -1.12
N LEU A 99 7.83 6.91 -0.61
CA LEU A 99 7.83 6.66 0.83
C LEU A 99 9.02 7.32 1.52
N PRO A 100 8.86 7.76 2.80
CA PRO A 100 9.97 8.30 3.58
C PRO A 100 11.09 7.28 3.76
N GLU A 101 12.33 7.71 3.56
CA GLU A 101 13.51 6.86 3.71
C GLU A 101 13.63 6.33 5.14
N GLY A 102 13.83 5.02 5.26
CA GLY A 102 14.00 4.35 6.55
C GLY A 102 12.73 4.20 7.39
N TYR A 103 11.57 4.62 6.89
CA TYR A 103 10.31 4.42 7.63
C TYR A 103 9.95 2.93 7.69
N PRO A 104 9.60 2.38 8.88
CA PRO A 104 9.29 0.96 9.02
C PRO A 104 8.01 0.60 8.25
N ILE A 105 8.11 -0.34 7.30
CA ILE A 105 6.99 -0.80 6.48
C ILE A 105 6.90 -2.31 6.58
N HIS A 106 5.68 -2.81 6.83
CA HIS A 106 5.37 -4.23 6.89
C HIS A 106 4.31 -4.60 5.88
N THR A 107 4.42 -5.81 5.34
CA THR A 107 3.48 -6.38 4.37
C THR A 107 3.43 -7.90 4.53
N ASN A 108 2.32 -8.53 4.18
CA ASN A 108 2.21 -9.99 4.09
C ASN A 108 2.46 -10.46 2.64
N ARG A 109 3.66 -10.16 2.09
CA ARG A 109 3.98 -10.43 0.68
C ARG A 109 4.55 -11.84 0.41
N GLY A 110 4.74 -12.68 1.40
CA GLY A 110 5.18 -14.07 1.23
C GLY A 110 4.20 -14.88 0.38
N ALA A 111 3.04 -15.24 0.94
CA ALA A 111 1.95 -15.91 0.22
C ALA A 111 1.02 -14.93 -0.51
N SER A 112 1.05 -13.65 -0.18
CA SER A 112 0.26 -12.57 -0.79
C SER A 112 -1.27 -12.77 -0.69
N GLY A 113 -1.75 -13.49 0.33
CA GLY A 113 -3.18 -13.66 0.62
C GLY A 113 -3.84 -12.39 1.16
N ILE A 114 -5.15 -12.43 1.31
CA ILE A 114 -5.94 -11.34 1.91
C ILE A 114 -6.44 -11.69 3.32
N ASP A 115 -6.22 -12.91 3.76
CA ASP A 115 -6.48 -13.43 5.09
C ASP A 115 -5.35 -13.06 6.07
N GLY A 116 -5.66 -12.95 7.35
CA GLY A 116 -4.70 -12.70 8.42
C GLY A 116 -4.06 -11.30 8.43
N LEU A 117 -4.52 -10.36 7.61
CA LEU A 117 -3.93 -9.02 7.53
C LEU A 117 -4.22 -8.21 8.78
N LEU A 118 -5.44 -8.26 9.31
CA LEU A 118 -5.82 -7.56 10.55
C LEU A 118 -5.14 -8.18 11.77
N ALA A 119 -5.02 -9.51 11.81
CA ALA A 119 -4.26 -10.20 12.85
C ALA A 119 -2.79 -9.75 12.87
N THR A 120 -2.18 -9.60 11.69
CA THR A 120 -0.81 -9.09 11.56
C THR A 120 -0.69 -7.65 12.06
N VAL A 121 -1.64 -6.77 11.71
CA VAL A 121 -1.67 -5.38 12.21
C VAL A 121 -1.75 -5.35 13.74
N ALA A 122 -2.63 -6.17 14.34
CA ALA A 122 -2.72 -6.29 15.78
C ALA A 122 -1.41 -6.78 16.42
N GLY A 123 -0.76 -7.77 15.79
CA GLY A 123 0.54 -8.28 16.24
C GLY A 123 1.64 -7.21 16.20
N ILE A 124 1.69 -6.40 15.14
CA ILE A 124 2.63 -5.26 15.02
C ILE A 124 2.34 -4.24 16.12
N GLY A 125 1.07 -3.87 16.34
CA GLY A 125 0.68 -2.90 17.37
C GLY A 125 1.05 -3.34 18.78
N ILE A 126 0.96 -4.64 19.08
CA ILE A 126 1.38 -5.20 20.38
C ILE A 126 2.91 -5.23 20.49
N GLY A 127 3.60 -5.61 19.41
CA GLY A 127 5.05 -5.85 19.43
C GLY A 127 5.91 -4.60 19.29
N SER A 128 5.46 -3.58 18.53
CA SER A 128 6.28 -2.41 18.22
C SER A 128 6.27 -1.33 19.31
N ASN A 129 5.24 -1.29 20.14
CA ASN A 129 4.97 -0.21 21.10
C ASN A 129 4.99 1.21 20.48
N GLN A 130 4.68 1.30 19.19
CA GLN A 130 4.63 2.54 18.41
C GLN A 130 3.28 2.68 17.71
N PRO A 131 2.88 3.89 17.32
CA PRO A 131 1.70 4.07 16.49
C PRO A 131 1.77 3.25 15.21
N VAL A 132 0.64 2.64 14.82
CA VAL A 132 0.53 1.84 13.60
C VAL A 132 -0.48 2.49 12.68
N VAL A 133 -0.10 2.66 11.43
CA VAL A 133 -1.00 2.98 10.32
C VAL A 133 -1.11 1.76 9.42
N ALA A 134 -2.30 1.27 9.22
CA ALA A 134 -2.57 0.12 8.36
C ALA A 134 -3.57 0.50 7.28
N LEU A 135 -3.31 0.10 6.04
CA LEU A 135 -4.22 0.30 4.92
C LEU A 135 -4.54 -1.05 4.29
N VAL A 136 -5.82 -1.40 4.28
CA VAL A 136 -6.34 -2.66 3.71
C VAL A 136 -7.57 -2.38 2.85
N GLY A 137 -7.84 -3.24 1.87
CA GLY A 137 -9.11 -3.20 1.14
C GLY A 137 -10.27 -3.75 1.97
N ASP A 138 -11.48 -3.37 1.59
CA ASP A 138 -12.73 -3.83 2.21
C ASP A 138 -12.86 -5.36 2.23
N THR A 139 -12.66 -6.01 1.09
CA THR A 139 -12.71 -7.48 1.00
C THR A 139 -11.68 -8.13 1.92
N SER A 140 -10.46 -7.59 1.98
CA SER A 140 -9.42 -8.10 2.89
C SER A 140 -9.81 -7.95 4.36
N ALA A 141 -10.45 -6.83 4.72
CA ALA A 141 -10.96 -6.61 6.06
C ALA A 141 -12.07 -7.61 6.43
N LEU A 142 -12.96 -7.92 5.48
CA LEU A 142 -14.03 -8.91 5.67
C LEU A 142 -13.49 -10.33 5.84
N TYR A 143 -12.43 -10.71 5.15
CA TYR A 143 -11.81 -12.04 5.27
C TYR A 143 -11.12 -12.30 6.61
N ASP A 144 -10.80 -11.25 7.37
CA ASP A 144 -10.14 -11.36 8.68
C ASP A 144 -10.86 -10.56 9.77
N LEU A 145 -12.18 -10.43 9.62
CA LEU A 145 -13.03 -9.54 10.42
C LEU A 145 -12.94 -9.78 11.93
N ASN A 146 -12.92 -11.06 12.34
CA ASN A 146 -12.87 -11.45 13.75
C ASN A 146 -11.56 -11.04 14.43
N SER A 147 -10.49 -10.82 13.70
CA SER A 147 -9.23 -10.31 14.25
C SER A 147 -9.35 -8.88 14.82
N LEU A 148 -10.41 -8.14 14.49
CA LEU A 148 -10.71 -6.84 15.10
C LEU A 148 -10.92 -6.94 16.63
N ALA A 149 -11.29 -8.10 17.15
CA ALA A 149 -11.35 -8.33 18.60
C ALA A 149 -9.99 -8.10 19.30
N LEU A 150 -8.87 -8.29 18.59
CA LEU A 150 -7.52 -8.06 19.10
C LEU A 150 -7.21 -6.56 19.24
N PHE A 151 -7.86 -5.70 18.45
CA PHE A 151 -7.61 -4.26 18.42
C PHE A 151 -7.98 -3.57 19.74
N LYS A 152 -8.91 -4.13 20.52
CA LYS A 152 -9.22 -3.64 21.87
C LYS A 152 -8.05 -3.73 22.85
N LYS A 153 -7.06 -4.56 22.58
CA LYS A 153 -5.89 -4.74 23.44
C LYS A 153 -4.74 -3.78 23.09
N LEU A 154 -4.90 -3.00 22.03
CA LEU A 154 -3.87 -2.08 21.59
C LEU A 154 -3.84 -0.84 22.46
N THR A 155 -2.65 -0.51 22.94
CA THR A 155 -2.40 0.60 23.88
C THR A 155 -1.66 1.77 23.21
N GLN A 156 -1.44 1.67 21.91
CA GLN A 156 -0.87 2.72 21.09
C GLN A 156 -1.88 3.13 20.00
N PRO A 157 -1.83 4.36 19.49
CA PRO A 157 -2.67 4.76 18.37
C PRO A 157 -2.52 3.76 17.22
N THR A 158 -3.60 3.08 16.87
CA THR A 158 -3.62 2.17 15.72
C THR A 158 -4.72 2.61 14.78
N ILE A 159 -4.33 3.09 13.62
CA ILE A 159 -5.25 3.61 12.62
C ILE A 159 -5.37 2.59 11.50
N LEU A 160 -6.55 1.99 11.41
CA LEU A 160 -6.89 1.04 10.36
C LEU A 160 -7.72 1.75 9.29
N PHE A 161 -7.09 2.07 8.17
CA PHE A 161 -7.80 2.50 6.96
C PHE A 161 -8.39 1.29 6.26
N ILE A 162 -9.69 1.35 5.99
CA ILE A 162 -10.39 0.40 5.13
C ILE A 162 -10.81 1.14 3.88
N ILE A 163 -10.16 0.82 2.74
CA ILE A 163 -10.52 1.35 1.43
C ILE A 163 -11.72 0.54 0.94
N ASN A 164 -12.90 1.17 0.99
CA ASN A 164 -14.16 0.53 0.63
C ASN A 164 -14.60 0.96 -0.78
N ASN A 165 -14.22 0.15 -1.75
CA ASN A 165 -14.64 0.25 -3.15
C ASN A 165 -15.72 -0.79 -3.52
N ASN A 166 -16.32 -1.44 -2.50
CA ASN A 166 -17.37 -2.43 -2.60
C ASN A 166 -16.96 -3.71 -3.36
N GLY A 167 -15.73 -4.20 -3.10
CA GLY A 167 -15.30 -5.50 -3.59
C GLY A 167 -13.89 -5.56 -4.19
N GLY A 168 -13.65 -6.52 -5.06
CA GLY A 168 -12.34 -6.84 -5.61
C GLY A 168 -11.90 -5.96 -6.79
N ALA A 169 -11.69 -4.65 -6.59
CA ALA A 169 -11.27 -3.71 -7.64
C ALA A 169 -9.95 -4.07 -8.35
N ILE A 170 -9.09 -4.86 -7.72
CA ILE A 170 -7.86 -5.35 -8.37
C ILE A 170 -8.15 -6.13 -9.66
N PHE A 171 -9.29 -6.82 -9.73
CA PHE A 171 -9.64 -7.63 -10.89
C PHE A 171 -9.99 -6.79 -12.13
N ASP A 172 -10.19 -5.48 -11.99
CA ASP A 172 -10.28 -4.58 -13.14
C ASP A 172 -8.99 -4.50 -13.95
N MET A 173 -7.86 -4.85 -13.33
CA MET A 173 -6.57 -4.92 -13.99
C MET A 173 -6.42 -6.13 -14.92
N LEU A 174 -7.32 -7.13 -14.81
CA LEU A 174 -7.28 -8.32 -15.64
C LEU A 174 -7.92 -8.06 -17.02
N PRO A 175 -7.35 -8.64 -18.10
CA PRO A 175 -7.92 -8.58 -19.44
C PRO A 175 -9.06 -9.59 -19.61
N VAL A 176 -10.11 -9.44 -18.81
CA VAL A 176 -11.29 -10.31 -18.76
C VAL A 176 -12.51 -9.46 -19.07
N ASP A 177 -13.50 -10.06 -19.71
CA ASP A 177 -14.77 -9.41 -20.00
C ASP A 177 -15.46 -8.84 -18.74
N THR A 178 -16.10 -7.68 -18.87
CA THR A 178 -16.70 -6.96 -17.74
C THR A 178 -17.82 -7.75 -17.06
N GLU A 179 -18.66 -8.46 -17.83
CA GLU A 179 -19.75 -9.26 -17.26
C GLU A 179 -19.20 -10.42 -16.41
N VAL A 180 -18.12 -11.05 -16.88
CA VAL A 180 -17.44 -12.13 -16.17
C VAL A 180 -16.81 -11.59 -14.89
N LYS A 181 -16.16 -10.41 -14.96
CA LYS A 181 -15.56 -9.76 -13.78
C LYS A 181 -16.60 -9.42 -12.73
N ASP A 182 -17.69 -8.78 -13.12
CA ASP A 182 -18.73 -8.35 -12.21
C ASP A 182 -19.43 -9.54 -11.54
N LYS A 183 -19.61 -10.62 -12.29
CA LYS A 183 -20.27 -11.83 -11.79
C LYS A 183 -19.43 -12.70 -10.87
N PHE A 184 -18.10 -12.84 -11.16
CA PHE A 184 -17.27 -13.87 -10.53
C PHE A 184 -16.09 -13.34 -9.73
N TYR A 185 -15.66 -12.09 -9.95
CA TYR A 185 -14.44 -11.56 -9.35
C TYR A 185 -14.67 -10.40 -8.40
N ARG A 186 -15.58 -9.47 -8.72
CA ARG A 186 -15.79 -8.26 -7.91
C ARG A 186 -16.38 -8.55 -6.54
N MET A 187 -17.31 -9.48 -6.44
CA MET A 187 -17.93 -9.90 -5.17
C MET A 187 -18.43 -8.70 -4.33
N PRO A 188 -19.36 -7.86 -4.84
CA PRO A 188 -19.84 -6.70 -4.11
C PRO A 188 -20.57 -7.14 -2.83
N HIS A 189 -20.24 -6.51 -1.70
CA HIS A 189 -20.72 -6.94 -0.37
C HIS A 189 -21.63 -5.92 0.32
N HIS A 190 -21.65 -4.67 -0.13
CA HIS A 190 -22.49 -3.57 0.42
C HIS A 190 -22.33 -3.35 1.94
N THR A 191 -21.21 -3.75 2.51
CA THR A 191 -20.95 -3.61 3.95
C THR A 191 -20.64 -2.17 4.31
N GLU A 192 -21.24 -1.68 5.39
CA GLU A 192 -20.91 -0.41 6.04
C GLU A 192 -20.04 -0.71 7.26
N PHE A 193 -18.80 -0.25 7.25
CA PHE A 193 -17.83 -0.57 8.31
C PHE A 193 -18.10 0.17 9.63
N SER A 194 -19.02 1.13 9.65
CA SER A 194 -19.56 1.70 10.89
C SER A 194 -20.24 0.64 11.78
N GLN A 195 -20.97 -0.29 11.16
CA GLN A 195 -21.62 -1.39 11.88
C GLN A 195 -20.58 -2.39 12.40
N VAL A 196 -19.54 -2.65 11.61
CA VAL A 196 -18.42 -3.49 12.02
C VAL A 196 -17.67 -2.87 13.21
N ALA A 197 -17.36 -1.58 13.16
CA ALA A 197 -16.73 -0.88 14.26
C ALA A 197 -17.55 -0.95 15.53
N SER A 198 -18.87 -0.75 15.43
CA SER A 198 -19.81 -0.89 16.54
C SER A 198 -19.83 -2.30 17.12
N MET A 199 -19.82 -3.34 16.27
CA MET A 199 -19.80 -4.75 16.70
C MET A 199 -18.60 -5.08 17.57
N PHE A 200 -17.44 -4.51 17.24
CA PHE A 200 -16.19 -4.71 17.99
C PHE A 200 -15.89 -3.59 18.98
N ASP A 201 -16.82 -2.63 19.19
CA ASP A 201 -16.67 -1.48 20.09
C ASP A 201 -15.35 -0.71 19.81
N LEU A 202 -15.08 -0.43 18.53
CA LEU A 202 -13.94 0.33 18.06
C LEU A 202 -14.37 1.74 17.64
N LYS A 203 -13.46 2.70 17.70
CA LYS A 203 -13.70 4.04 17.16
C LYS A 203 -13.80 3.98 15.64
N TYR A 204 -14.67 4.82 15.09
CA TYR A 204 -14.94 4.87 13.66
C TYR A 204 -15.03 6.31 13.17
N ALA A 205 -14.52 6.53 11.96
CA ALA A 205 -14.71 7.76 11.20
C ALA A 205 -14.78 7.47 9.70
N ARG A 206 -15.49 8.34 8.98
CA ARG A 206 -15.62 8.30 7.52
C ARG A 206 -15.46 9.70 6.96
N PRO A 207 -14.21 10.13 6.72
CA PRO A 207 -13.94 11.44 6.11
C PRO A 207 -14.31 11.43 4.63
N TYR A 208 -14.73 12.59 4.13
CA TYR A 208 -15.07 12.80 2.71
C TYR A 208 -14.06 13.69 1.99
N THR A 209 -13.28 14.46 2.76
CA THR A 209 -12.28 15.38 2.24
C THR A 209 -10.95 15.20 2.96
N TRP A 210 -9.87 15.72 2.38
CA TRP A 210 -8.56 15.76 3.05
C TRP A 210 -8.57 16.58 4.34
N ALA A 211 -9.41 17.62 4.41
CA ALA A 211 -9.56 18.42 5.64
C ALA A 211 -10.23 17.62 6.75
N ASP A 212 -11.31 16.88 6.42
CA ASP A 212 -11.95 15.96 7.37
C ASP A 212 -10.97 14.89 7.85
N LEU A 213 -10.24 14.27 6.90
CA LEU A 213 -9.26 13.23 7.22
C LEU A 213 -8.16 13.76 8.16
N SER A 214 -7.64 14.95 7.89
CA SER A 214 -6.63 15.60 8.76
C SER A 214 -7.15 15.81 10.19
N SER A 215 -8.40 16.25 10.33
CA SER A 215 -9.06 16.41 11.63
C SER A 215 -9.23 15.08 12.37
N VAL A 216 -9.69 14.06 11.66
CA VAL A 216 -9.86 12.69 12.19
C VAL A 216 -8.53 12.11 12.64
N LEU A 217 -7.47 12.23 11.83
CA LEU A 217 -6.13 11.74 12.17
C LEU A 217 -5.57 12.40 13.43
N LYS A 218 -5.72 13.73 13.55
CA LYS A 218 -5.29 14.46 14.75
C LYS A 218 -5.96 13.92 16.01
N GLN A 219 -7.25 13.62 15.95
CA GLN A 219 -7.98 13.02 17.07
C GLN A 219 -7.54 11.57 17.32
N ALA A 220 -7.39 10.76 16.28
CA ALA A 220 -7.00 9.36 16.41
C ALA A 220 -5.59 9.21 17.01
N TYR A 221 -4.64 10.06 16.62
CA TYR A 221 -3.29 10.04 17.19
C TYR A 221 -3.22 10.52 18.65
N SER A 222 -4.20 11.30 19.12
CA SER A 222 -4.26 11.72 20.51
C SER A 222 -4.78 10.64 21.48
N ARG A 223 -5.29 9.53 20.93
CA ARG A 223 -5.89 8.43 21.69
C ARG A 223 -4.97 7.23 21.72
N ARG A 224 -4.98 6.49 22.82
CA ARG A 224 -4.26 5.21 22.94
C ARG A 224 -5.21 4.05 22.68
N GLU A 225 -5.82 4.06 21.53
CA GLU A 225 -6.81 3.06 21.10
C GLU A 225 -6.81 2.91 19.58
N ALA A 226 -7.45 1.86 19.09
CA ALA A 226 -7.62 1.64 17.67
C ALA A 226 -8.79 2.46 17.12
N THR A 227 -8.60 2.98 15.90
CA THR A 227 -9.62 3.71 15.14
C THR A 227 -9.71 3.15 13.74
N ILE A 228 -10.92 2.79 13.31
CA ILE A 228 -11.22 2.45 11.92
C ILE A 228 -11.56 3.74 11.17
N ILE A 229 -10.86 3.97 10.06
CA ILE A 229 -11.15 5.06 9.13
C ILE A 229 -11.57 4.44 7.79
N GLU A 230 -12.85 4.53 7.47
CA GLU A 230 -13.37 4.06 6.20
C GLU A 230 -13.22 5.13 5.13
N ILE A 231 -12.52 4.79 4.04
CA ILE A 231 -12.43 5.62 2.83
C ILE A 231 -13.32 4.99 1.78
N LYS A 232 -14.53 5.53 1.62
CA LYS A 232 -15.48 5.03 0.63
C LYS A 232 -15.25 5.70 -0.70
N VAL A 233 -15.00 4.90 -1.72
CA VAL A 233 -14.70 5.33 -3.09
C VAL A 233 -15.58 4.60 -4.10
N ALA A 234 -15.56 5.05 -5.35
CA ALA A 234 -16.25 4.33 -6.42
C ALA A 234 -15.61 2.95 -6.67
N PRO A 235 -16.35 1.94 -7.12
CA PRO A 235 -15.87 0.57 -7.27
C PRO A 235 -14.63 0.41 -8.15
N ASN A 236 -14.42 1.31 -9.12
CA ASN A 236 -13.31 1.28 -10.07
C ASN A 236 -12.37 2.50 -9.96
N ASP A 237 -12.44 3.23 -8.86
CA ASP A 237 -11.71 4.51 -8.69
C ASP A 237 -10.19 4.35 -8.92
N GLY A 238 -9.54 3.55 -8.08
CA GLY A 238 -8.10 3.34 -8.13
C GLY A 238 -7.62 2.70 -9.43
N SER A 239 -8.34 1.68 -9.92
CA SER A 239 -7.97 0.95 -11.15
C SER A 239 -8.09 1.84 -12.40
N THR A 240 -9.11 2.70 -12.46
CA THR A 240 -9.32 3.63 -13.57
C THR A 240 -8.22 4.69 -13.63
N ILE A 241 -7.91 5.30 -12.49
CA ILE A 241 -6.84 6.31 -12.41
C ILE A 241 -5.49 5.69 -12.76
N TYR A 242 -5.20 4.51 -12.22
CA TYR A 242 -3.94 3.80 -12.48
C TYR A 242 -3.75 3.51 -13.98
N LYS A 243 -4.75 2.93 -14.65
CA LYS A 243 -4.70 2.66 -16.09
C LYS A 243 -4.49 3.92 -16.89
N ARG A 244 -5.27 4.97 -16.60
CA ARG A 244 -5.15 6.26 -17.28
C ARG A 244 -3.73 6.83 -17.15
N LEU A 245 -3.13 6.78 -15.97
CA LEU A 245 -1.77 7.28 -15.74
C LEU A 245 -0.73 6.49 -16.56
N ILE A 246 -0.82 5.16 -16.59
CA ILE A 246 0.07 4.32 -17.39
C ILE A 246 -0.05 4.67 -18.87
N ASP A 247 -1.27 4.73 -19.40
CA ASP A 247 -1.52 5.01 -20.81
C ASP A 247 -0.97 6.40 -21.20
N GLN A 248 -1.23 7.41 -20.37
CA GLN A 248 -0.77 8.78 -20.63
C GLN A 248 0.76 8.91 -20.53
N ILE A 249 1.39 8.26 -19.55
CA ILE A 249 2.87 8.26 -19.44
C ILE A 249 3.48 7.52 -20.62
N SER A 250 2.93 6.36 -20.99
CA SER A 250 3.40 5.60 -22.15
C SER A 250 3.29 6.39 -23.44
N TYR A 251 2.18 7.09 -23.64
CA TYR A 251 2.01 7.96 -24.81
C TYR A 251 2.98 9.13 -24.83
N ALA A 252 3.20 9.78 -23.69
CA ALA A 252 4.13 10.91 -23.59
C ALA A 252 5.60 10.52 -23.79
N VAL A 253 5.95 9.25 -23.53
CA VAL A 253 7.32 8.72 -23.65
C VAL A 253 7.60 8.10 -25.00
N VAL A 254 6.61 7.46 -25.63
CA VAL A 254 6.75 6.71 -26.89
C VAL A 254 6.24 7.52 -28.10
N GLY A 255 5.50 8.59 -27.85
CA GLY A 255 4.89 9.43 -28.89
C GLY A 255 5.82 10.49 -29.50
N GLU A 256 7.12 10.45 -29.18
CA GLU A 256 8.19 11.10 -29.93
C GLU A 256 8.91 10.04 -30.80
#